data_166ac2e716bbee330e2f0cd4bcf6b12b
#
_entry.id   166ac2e716bbee330e2f0cd4bcf6b12b
#
_cell.length_a   1.000
_cell.length_b   1.000
_cell.length_c   1.000
_cell.angle_alpha   90.00
_cell.angle_beta   90.00
_cell.angle_gamma   90.00
#
_symmetry.space_group_name_H-M   'P 1'
#
loop_
_entity.id
_entity.type
_entity.pdbx_description
1 polymer ?
#
loop_
_entity_poly.entity_id
_entity_poly.type
_entity_poly.pdbx_seq_one_letter_code
_entity_poly.pdbx_strand_id
1 'polypeptide(L)'
;MKIEFAEILMHPATILTFIFGLDLLFGDPVYRLHPVRLIGKLLTCYENRLRKIGLDGKFGGILLVLLLLASSLVIAGSVFYLLASLHWSLGWLWSVYLGWSFLALGDLLQHAKHVATAIKDADLAEAKRQVGMLVGRDTKQMDLAACGRAAVESVSENLNDGVIAPLFYFCVFGIPGMLFFKVVSTLDSMVGYRNERYQDFGWCGARFDDLLSWIPARLSWLLLSGSAALLPGLSGKNAFKVGWQDYSKLPSPNAGWSEATAAGALKIKLCGPVWREGKLAHDYWLGSPDDREGATYTDIQLMNKFALATALLGALISGSCLWFSGFIPFFST
;
A
#
# COMPACT_ATOMS: atom_id res chain seq x y z
N MET A 1 -21.65 21.48 -27.87
CA MET A 1 -21.88 20.24 -27.12
C MET A 1 -21.79 20.60 -25.64
N LYS A 2 -22.93 20.72 -24.93
CA LYS A 2 -22.95 20.96 -23.48
C LYS A 2 -22.74 19.58 -22.87
N ILE A 3 -21.52 19.30 -22.37
CA ILE A 3 -21.29 18.15 -21.51
C ILE A 3 -22.11 18.41 -20.24
N GLU A 4 -23.03 17.53 -19.90
CA GLU A 4 -23.82 17.71 -18.70
C GLU A 4 -22.88 17.61 -17.48
N PHE A 5 -23.08 18.43 -16.46
CA PHE A 5 -22.27 18.48 -15.26
C PHE A 5 -22.16 17.09 -14.59
N ALA A 6 -23.22 16.28 -14.67
CA ALA A 6 -23.26 14.92 -14.19
C ALA A 6 -22.24 14.01 -14.92
N GLU A 7 -22.11 14.14 -16.26
CA GLU A 7 -21.15 13.34 -17.05
C GLU A 7 -19.69 13.61 -16.63
N ILE A 8 -19.36 14.88 -16.36
CA ILE A 8 -18.03 15.26 -15.88
C ILE A 8 -17.75 14.64 -14.50
N LEU A 9 -18.72 14.71 -13.58
CA LEU A 9 -18.58 14.14 -12.24
C LEU A 9 -18.46 12.62 -12.26
N MET A 10 -19.20 11.96 -13.14
CA MET A 10 -19.17 10.50 -13.27
C MET A 10 -17.95 9.99 -14.04
N HIS A 11 -17.18 10.88 -14.67
CA HIS A 11 -15.98 10.48 -15.38
C HIS A 11 -14.95 9.88 -14.40
N PRO A 12 -14.35 8.71 -14.71
CA PRO A 12 -13.43 8.01 -13.78
C PRO A 12 -12.24 8.85 -13.33
N ALA A 13 -11.67 9.69 -14.20
CA ALA A 13 -10.60 10.60 -13.82
C ALA A 13 -11.05 11.64 -12.78
N THR A 14 -12.30 12.09 -12.83
CA THR A 14 -12.87 13.01 -11.83
C THR A 14 -13.06 12.29 -10.50
N ILE A 15 -13.60 11.07 -10.51
CA ILE A 15 -13.72 10.22 -9.31
C ILE A 15 -12.35 10.02 -8.67
N LEU A 16 -11.33 9.68 -9.46
CA LEU A 16 -9.95 9.50 -8.98
C LEU A 16 -9.41 10.78 -8.34
N THR A 17 -9.68 11.94 -8.93
CA THR A 17 -9.26 13.24 -8.39
C THR A 17 -9.86 13.49 -7.01
N PHE A 18 -11.15 13.19 -6.81
CA PHE A 18 -11.80 13.31 -5.50
C PHE A 18 -11.24 12.30 -4.50
N ILE A 19 -11.06 11.05 -4.89
CA ILE A 19 -10.46 9.98 -4.05
C ILE A 19 -9.08 10.42 -3.54
N PHE A 20 -8.21 10.83 -4.45
CA PHE A 20 -6.85 11.23 -4.13
C PHE A 20 -6.80 12.51 -3.29
N GLY A 21 -7.65 13.49 -3.62
CA GLY A 21 -7.78 14.74 -2.86
C GLY A 21 -8.24 14.51 -1.42
N LEU A 22 -9.22 13.62 -1.21
CA LEU A 22 -9.69 13.27 0.15
C LEU A 22 -8.62 12.55 0.95
N ASP A 23 -7.86 11.63 0.35
CA ASP A 23 -6.76 10.96 1.03
C ASP A 23 -5.65 11.94 1.45
N LEU A 24 -5.28 12.89 0.60
CA LEU A 24 -4.30 13.92 0.96
C LEU A 24 -4.77 14.86 2.07
N LEU A 25 -6.07 15.19 2.11
CA LEU A 25 -6.63 16.15 3.08
C LEU A 25 -6.94 15.51 4.43
N PHE A 26 -7.45 14.30 4.43
CA PHE A 26 -7.98 13.64 5.62
C PHE A 26 -7.21 12.38 6.04
N GLY A 27 -6.33 11.86 5.17
CA GLY A 27 -5.64 10.58 5.40
C GLY A 27 -6.62 9.42 5.48
N ASP A 28 -6.28 8.43 6.31
CA ASP A 28 -7.08 7.24 6.59
C ASP A 28 -7.63 7.29 8.04
N PRO A 29 -8.77 7.98 8.28
CA PRO A 29 -9.27 8.20 9.63
C PRO A 29 -9.76 6.91 10.28
N VAL A 30 -9.42 6.75 11.55
CA VAL A 30 -9.75 5.56 12.34
C VAL A 30 -11.20 5.64 12.86
N TYR A 31 -12.13 4.90 12.21
CA TYR A 31 -13.51 4.77 12.67
C TYR A 31 -14.05 3.34 12.53
N ARG A 32 -15.15 3.06 13.23
CA ARG A 32 -15.64 1.68 13.43
C ARG A 32 -16.14 0.99 12.15
N LEU A 33 -16.68 1.77 11.20
CA LEU A 33 -17.29 1.27 9.95
C LEU A 33 -16.36 1.42 8.76
N HIS A 34 -15.06 1.67 8.96
CA HIS A 34 -14.08 1.77 7.88
C HIS A 34 -14.07 0.48 7.03
N PRO A 35 -14.18 0.57 5.68
CA PRO A 35 -14.31 -0.59 4.80
C PRO A 35 -13.22 -1.65 5.01
N VAL A 36 -11.95 -1.27 5.09
CA VAL A 36 -10.84 -2.20 5.30
C VAL A 36 -10.95 -2.91 6.65
N ARG A 37 -11.41 -2.22 7.71
CA ARG A 37 -11.67 -2.83 9.02
C ARG A 37 -12.84 -3.81 8.99
N LEU A 38 -13.87 -3.51 8.19
CA LEU A 38 -14.98 -4.43 8.00
C LEU A 38 -14.54 -5.69 7.26
N ILE A 39 -13.70 -5.55 6.22
CA ILE A 39 -13.08 -6.67 5.52
C ILE A 39 -12.26 -7.52 6.51
N GLY A 40 -11.42 -6.91 7.35
CA GLY A 40 -10.64 -7.63 8.37
C GLY A 40 -11.51 -8.37 9.40
N LYS A 41 -12.63 -7.77 9.85
CA LYS A 41 -13.58 -8.45 10.75
C LYS A 41 -14.27 -9.63 10.06
N LEU A 42 -14.65 -9.47 8.81
CA LEU A 42 -15.26 -10.52 8.01
C LEU A 42 -14.29 -11.68 7.78
N LEU A 43 -13.02 -11.37 7.47
CA LEU A 43 -11.94 -12.33 7.38
C LEU A 43 -11.81 -13.14 8.67
N THR A 44 -11.69 -12.49 9.82
CA THR A 44 -11.60 -13.15 11.13
C THR A 44 -12.82 -14.04 11.41
N CYS A 45 -14.02 -13.58 11.03
CA CYS A 45 -15.24 -14.37 11.16
C CYS A 45 -15.18 -15.66 10.32
N TYR A 46 -14.77 -15.55 9.05
CA TYR A 46 -14.64 -16.70 8.15
C TYR A 46 -13.51 -17.64 8.59
N GLU A 47 -12.33 -17.12 8.95
CA GLU A 47 -11.22 -17.92 9.49
C GLU A 47 -11.69 -18.77 10.67
N ASN A 48 -12.33 -18.14 11.65
CA ASN A 48 -12.80 -18.85 12.84
C ASN A 48 -13.85 -19.94 12.51
N ARG A 49 -14.73 -19.69 11.55
CA ARG A 49 -15.74 -20.68 11.13
C ARG A 49 -15.12 -21.84 10.39
N LEU A 50 -14.22 -21.58 9.42
CA LEU A 50 -13.54 -22.59 8.63
C LEU A 50 -12.69 -23.50 9.53
N ARG A 51 -11.93 -22.94 10.47
CA ARG A 51 -11.13 -23.71 11.42
C ARG A 51 -11.99 -24.55 12.36
N LYS A 52 -13.14 -24.05 12.81
CA LYS A 52 -14.09 -24.80 13.66
C LYS A 52 -14.63 -26.07 12.98
N ILE A 53 -14.73 -26.07 11.68
CA ILE A 53 -15.19 -27.24 10.91
C ILE A 53 -14.04 -28.08 10.34
N GLY A 54 -12.79 -27.87 10.84
CA GLY A 54 -11.61 -28.63 10.46
C GLY A 54 -10.96 -28.25 9.11
N LEU A 55 -11.32 -27.08 8.55
CA LEU A 55 -10.74 -26.56 7.31
C LEU A 55 -9.62 -25.54 7.65
N ASP A 56 -8.53 -26.01 8.25
CA ASP A 56 -7.39 -25.21 8.70
C ASP A 56 -6.16 -25.26 7.79
N GLY A 57 -6.18 -26.10 6.74
CA GLY A 57 -5.11 -26.23 5.74
C GLY A 57 -5.35 -25.37 4.49
N LYS A 58 -4.59 -25.68 3.41
CA LYS A 58 -4.61 -24.95 2.13
C LYS A 58 -6.01 -24.82 1.51
N PHE A 59 -6.82 -25.87 1.59
CA PHE A 59 -8.19 -25.85 1.06
C PHE A 59 -9.06 -24.83 1.79
N GLY A 60 -8.98 -24.78 3.12
CA GLY A 60 -9.66 -23.76 3.92
C GLY A 60 -9.20 -22.34 3.58
N GLY A 61 -7.90 -22.15 3.32
CA GLY A 61 -7.34 -20.89 2.85
C GLY A 61 -7.87 -20.46 1.48
N ILE A 62 -7.97 -21.37 0.52
CA ILE A 62 -8.58 -21.08 -0.79
C ILE A 62 -10.04 -20.66 -0.61
N LEU A 63 -10.80 -21.39 0.20
CA LEU A 63 -12.20 -21.07 0.47
C LEU A 63 -12.36 -19.73 1.18
N LEU A 64 -11.44 -19.39 2.11
CA LEU A 64 -11.40 -18.07 2.76
C LEU A 64 -11.25 -16.95 1.73
N VAL A 65 -10.29 -17.07 0.80
CA VAL A 65 -10.07 -16.09 -0.28
C VAL A 65 -11.33 -15.90 -1.12
N LEU A 66 -11.93 -17.00 -1.59
CA LEU A 66 -13.13 -16.96 -2.42
C LEU A 66 -14.34 -16.35 -1.70
N LEU A 67 -14.57 -16.74 -0.45
CA LEU A 67 -15.69 -16.23 0.35
C LEU A 67 -15.51 -14.73 0.65
N LEU A 68 -14.30 -14.31 1.01
CA LEU A 68 -14.04 -12.93 1.35
C LEU A 68 -14.14 -12.02 0.11
N LEU A 69 -13.60 -12.43 -1.02
CA LEU A 69 -13.72 -11.71 -2.29
C LEU A 69 -15.17 -11.61 -2.74
N ALA A 70 -15.88 -12.75 -2.82
CA ALA A 70 -17.26 -12.78 -3.28
C ALA A 70 -18.17 -11.92 -2.38
N SER A 71 -18.08 -12.09 -1.05
CA SER A 71 -18.92 -11.33 -0.12
C SER A 71 -18.60 -9.84 -0.15
N SER A 72 -17.32 -9.45 -0.23
CA SER A 72 -16.92 -8.03 -0.27
C SER A 72 -17.43 -7.35 -1.55
N LEU A 73 -17.28 -7.99 -2.71
CA LEU A 73 -17.77 -7.48 -3.99
C LEU A 73 -19.30 -7.42 -4.04
N VAL A 74 -19.99 -8.45 -3.56
CA VAL A 74 -21.46 -8.49 -3.51
C VAL A 74 -22.00 -7.40 -2.58
N ILE A 75 -21.44 -7.26 -1.37
CA ILE A 75 -21.89 -6.24 -0.41
C ILE A 75 -21.66 -4.83 -0.99
N ALA A 76 -20.46 -4.53 -1.48
CA ALA A 76 -20.14 -3.22 -2.02
C ALA A 76 -20.98 -2.89 -3.26
N GLY A 77 -21.17 -3.85 -4.16
CA GLY A 77 -22.00 -3.71 -5.36
C GLY A 77 -23.49 -3.56 -5.06
N SER A 78 -24.01 -4.32 -4.07
CA SER A 78 -25.41 -4.20 -3.64
C SER A 78 -25.71 -2.82 -3.03
N VAL A 79 -24.79 -2.31 -2.20
CA VAL A 79 -24.93 -0.96 -1.62
C VAL A 79 -24.85 0.09 -2.72
N PHE A 80 -23.91 -0.03 -3.66
CA PHE A 80 -23.82 0.86 -4.81
C PHE A 80 -25.14 0.88 -5.60
N TYR A 81 -25.65 -0.30 -6.00
CA TYR A 81 -26.88 -0.41 -6.76
C TYR A 81 -28.10 0.21 -6.03
N LEU A 82 -28.23 -0.08 -4.72
CA LEU A 82 -29.30 0.48 -3.90
C LEU A 82 -29.22 2.02 -3.84
N LEU A 83 -28.03 2.56 -3.62
CA LEU A 83 -27.85 4.01 -3.53
C LEU A 83 -28.06 4.70 -4.89
N ALA A 84 -27.50 4.12 -5.96
CA ALA A 84 -27.65 4.63 -7.32
C ALA A 84 -29.11 4.58 -7.82
N SER A 85 -29.90 3.58 -7.41
CA SER A 85 -31.34 3.49 -7.74
C SER A 85 -32.17 4.57 -7.06
N LEU A 86 -31.72 5.12 -5.92
CA LEU A 86 -32.34 6.26 -5.26
C LEU A 86 -31.97 7.59 -5.95
N HIS A 87 -30.68 7.76 -6.20
CA HIS A 87 -30.15 8.89 -6.95
C HIS A 87 -28.70 8.63 -7.38
N TRP A 88 -28.33 8.96 -8.61
CA TRP A 88 -27.00 8.75 -9.15
C TRP A 88 -25.86 9.31 -8.27
N SER A 89 -26.07 10.48 -7.65
CA SER A 89 -25.05 11.11 -6.81
C SER A 89 -24.73 10.30 -5.54
N LEU A 90 -25.67 9.50 -5.03
CA LEU A 90 -25.43 8.64 -3.88
C LEU A 90 -24.54 7.46 -4.27
N GLY A 91 -24.72 6.87 -5.46
CA GLY A 91 -23.81 5.88 -6.01
C GLY A 91 -22.42 6.46 -6.24
N TRP A 92 -22.34 7.69 -6.77
CA TRP A 92 -21.08 8.41 -6.94
C TRP A 92 -20.36 8.66 -5.58
N LEU A 93 -21.06 9.17 -4.59
CA LEU A 93 -20.51 9.37 -3.24
C LEU A 93 -20.00 8.07 -2.61
N TRP A 94 -20.74 6.97 -2.80
CA TRP A 94 -20.31 5.66 -2.35
C TRP A 94 -19.01 5.20 -3.04
N SER A 95 -18.90 5.40 -4.36
CA SER A 95 -17.69 5.08 -5.11
C SER A 95 -16.48 5.89 -4.64
N VAL A 96 -16.65 7.19 -4.44
CA VAL A 96 -15.60 8.07 -3.92
C VAL A 96 -15.20 7.65 -2.49
N TYR A 97 -16.19 7.38 -1.64
CA TYR A 97 -15.95 6.93 -0.25
C TYR A 97 -15.17 5.62 -0.20
N LEU A 98 -15.55 4.61 -1.00
CA LEU A 98 -14.82 3.35 -1.07
C LEU A 98 -13.40 3.55 -1.58
N GLY A 99 -13.25 4.27 -2.70
CA GLY A 99 -11.93 4.52 -3.28
C GLY A 99 -11.00 5.25 -2.32
N TRP A 100 -11.49 6.29 -1.62
CA TRP A 100 -10.75 6.97 -0.58
C TRP A 100 -10.31 6.03 0.54
N SER A 101 -11.20 5.17 1.02
CA SER A 101 -10.90 4.18 2.07
C SER A 101 -9.85 3.11 1.65
N PHE A 102 -9.51 3.03 0.38
CA PHE A 102 -8.53 2.07 -0.15
C PHE A 102 -7.17 2.70 -0.46
N LEU A 103 -7.05 4.03 -0.42
CA LEU A 103 -5.78 4.74 -0.42
C LEU A 103 -5.28 4.96 1.02
N ALA A 104 -4.00 5.16 1.18
CA ALA A 104 -3.38 5.36 2.49
C ALA A 104 -2.13 6.25 2.43
N LEU A 105 -2.04 7.19 1.46
CA LEU A 105 -0.88 8.06 1.34
C LEU A 105 -0.79 9.05 2.49
N GLY A 106 -1.91 9.73 2.81
CA GLY A 106 -1.95 10.75 3.86
C GLY A 106 -1.54 10.20 5.22
N ASP A 107 -2.07 9.04 5.59
CA ASP A 107 -1.75 8.34 6.83
C ASP A 107 -0.28 7.87 6.87
N LEU A 108 0.19 7.28 5.77
CA LEU A 108 1.58 6.83 5.62
C LEU A 108 2.59 7.98 5.85
N LEU A 109 2.37 9.13 5.20
CA LEU A 109 3.22 10.30 5.35
C LEU A 109 3.19 10.87 6.78
N GLN A 110 2.02 10.84 7.43
CA GLN A 110 1.85 11.29 8.80
C GLN A 110 2.59 10.40 9.79
N HIS A 111 2.46 9.08 9.69
CA HIS A 111 3.17 8.14 10.55
C HIS A 111 4.70 8.27 10.41
N ALA A 112 5.22 8.36 9.19
CA ALA A 112 6.64 8.60 8.95
C ALA A 112 7.11 9.94 9.53
N LYS A 113 6.28 10.99 9.49
CA LYS A 113 6.58 12.29 10.12
C LYS A 113 6.69 12.17 11.65
N HIS A 114 5.86 11.35 12.29
CA HIS A 114 5.96 11.13 13.75
C HIS A 114 7.29 10.45 14.10
N VAL A 115 7.71 9.43 13.35
CA VAL A 115 9.04 8.82 13.53
C VAL A 115 10.16 9.85 13.32
N ALA A 116 10.07 10.64 12.25
CA ALA A 116 11.06 11.69 11.97
C ALA A 116 11.18 12.68 13.12
N THR A 117 10.05 13.12 13.70
CA THR A 117 10.05 14.04 14.84
C THR A 117 10.73 13.43 16.06
N ALA A 118 10.40 12.18 16.41
CA ALA A 118 11.04 11.49 17.54
C ALA A 118 12.57 11.34 17.34
N ILE A 119 13.03 11.07 16.11
CA ILE A 119 14.45 11.00 15.78
C ILE A 119 15.12 12.38 15.91
N LYS A 120 14.45 13.45 15.45
CA LYS A 120 14.94 14.82 15.57
C LYS A 120 15.16 15.22 17.03
N ASP A 121 14.23 14.82 17.89
CA ASP A 121 14.24 15.13 19.32
C ASP A 121 15.14 14.16 20.11
N ALA A 122 15.83 13.22 19.42
CA ALA A 122 16.66 12.16 19.98
C ALA A 122 15.92 11.25 21.00
N ASP A 123 14.58 11.18 20.91
CA ASP A 123 13.76 10.33 21.77
C ASP A 123 13.66 8.90 21.18
N LEU A 124 14.58 8.03 21.62
CA LEU A 124 14.61 6.64 21.16
C LEU A 124 13.38 5.85 21.58
N ALA A 125 12.79 6.13 22.75
CA ALA A 125 11.63 5.41 23.24
C ALA A 125 10.41 5.71 22.34
N GLU A 126 10.19 6.98 22.05
CA GLU A 126 9.13 7.42 21.16
C GLU A 126 9.38 6.97 19.70
N ALA A 127 10.62 7.04 19.20
CA ALA A 127 10.96 6.54 17.88
C ALA A 127 10.61 5.05 17.72
N LYS A 128 10.96 4.20 18.69
CA LYS A 128 10.60 2.78 18.73
C LYS A 128 9.10 2.55 18.76
N ARG A 129 8.37 3.35 19.55
CA ARG A 129 6.92 3.28 19.65
C ARG A 129 6.25 3.60 18.32
N GLN A 130 6.67 4.69 17.66
CA GLN A 130 6.13 5.13 16.38
C GLN A 130 6.45 4.13 15.26
N VAL A 131 7.70 3.65 15.17
CA VAL A 131 8.09 2.61 14.20
C VAL A 131 7.29 1.32 14.41
N GLY A 132 7.05 0.93 15.67
CA GLY A 132 6.25 -0.27 15.99
C GLY A 132 4.81 -0.22 15.46
N MET A 133 4.30 0.96 15.09
CA MET A 133 2.99 1.07 14.40
C MET A 133 3.11 0.89 12.87
N LEU A 134 4.32 1.00 12.32
CA LEU A 134 4.58 0.87 10.88
C LEU A 134 5.08 -0.52 10.49
N VAL A 135 5.75 -1.23 11.40
CA VAL A 135 6.46 -2.48 11.06
C VAL A 135 6.01 -3.66 11.93
N GLY A 136 5.92 -4.85 11.35
CA GLY A 136 5.62 -6.10 12.04
C GLY A 136 6.85 -6.84 12.59
N ARG A 137 7.89 -6.10 13.06
CA ARG A 137 9.15 -6.67 13.59
C ARG A 137 9.48 -6.10 14.96
N ASP A 138 10.43 -6.73 15.69
CA ASP A 138 10.85 -6.29 17.02
C ASP A 138 11.58 -4.95 16.94
N THR A 139 11.08 -3.95 17.67
CA THR A 139 11.69 -2.62 17.73
C THR A 139 12.64 -2.45 18.93
N LYS A 140 12.66 -3.41 19.88
CA LYS A 140 13.40 -3.30 21.17
C LYS A 140 14.90 -3.06 20.97
N GLN A 141 15.48 -3.69 19.94
CA GLN A 141 16.93 -3.67 19.67
C GLN A 141 17.33 -2.56 18.69
N MET A 142 16.38 -1.78 18.16
CA MET A 142 16.69 -0.70 17.24
C MET A 142 17.33 0.48 17.96
N ASP A 143 18.30 1.10 17.31
CA ASP A 143 18.76 2.46 17.60
C ASP A 143 17.98 3.49 16.77
N LEU A 144 18.29 4.78 16.91
CA LEU A 144 17.63 5.84 16.14
C LEU A 144 17.84 5.66 14.62
N ALA A 145 19.02 5.22 14.20
CA ALA A 145 19.35 5.00 12.80
C ALA A 145 18.54 3.84 12.20
N ALA A 146 18.37 2.74 12.96
CA ALA A 146 17.54 1.61 12.59
C ALA A 146 16.04 1.99 12.55
N CYS A 147 15.56 2.83 13.49
CA CYS A 147 14.21 3.36 13.44
C CYS A 147 13.98 4.20 12.17
N GLY A 148 14.97 5.02 11.79
CA GLY A 148 14.92 5.81 10.57
C GLY A 148 14.87 4.94 9.31
N ARG A 149 15.72 3.90 9.23
CA ARG A 149 15.68 2.92 8.11
C ARG A 149 14.31 2.28 8.00
N ALA A 150 13.81 1.75 9.12
CA ALA A 150 12.51 1.08 9.18
C ALA A 150 11.35 1.99 8.71
N ALA A 151 11.41 3.29 9.03
CA ALA A 151 10.42 4.24 8.53
C ALA A 151 10.52 4.44 7.02
N VAL A 152 11.73 4.59 6.47
CA VAL A 152 11.93 4.72 5.01
C VAL A 152 11.49 3.47 4.26
N GLU A 153 11.85 2.28 4.76
CA GLU A 153 11.40 0.98 4.23
C GLU A 153 9.88 0.90 4.20
N SER A 154 9.23 1.16 5.34
CA SER A 154 7.78 1.10 5.44
C SER A 154 7.08 2.08 4.50
N VAL A 155 7.62 3.31 4.34
CA VAL A 155 7.06 4.27 3.38
C VAL A 155 7.20 3.77 1.95
N SER A 156 8.36 3.21 1.57
CA SER A 156 8.58 2.74 0.21
C SER A 156 7.74 1.50 -0.14
N GLU A 157 7.61 0.55 0.79
CA GLU A 157 6.79 -0.65 0.63
C GLU A 157 5.29 -0.28 0.55
N ASN A 158 4.80 0.47 1.54
CA ASN A 158 3.39 0.85 1.60
C ASN A 158 2.98 1.86 0.51
N LEU A 159 3.91 2.58 -0.11
CA LEU A 159 3.63 3.38 -1.30
C LEU A 159 3.17 2.49 -2.46
N ASN A 160 3.75 1.30 -2.63
CA ASN A 160 3.26 0.33 -3.61
C ASN A 160 1.85 -0.16 -3.22
N ASP A 161 1.67 -0.69 -2.01
CA ASP A 161 0.47 -1.42 -1.60
C ASP A 161 -0.70 -0.51 -1.23
N GLY A 162 -0.40 0.69 -0.73
CA GLY A 162 -1.38 1.68 -0.31
C GLY A 162 -1.72 2.73 -1.35
N VAL A 163 -0.94 2.85 -2.44
CA VAL A 163 -1.16 3.91 -3.44
C VAL A 163 -1.05 3.39 -4.87
N ILE A 164 0.11 2.91 -5.30
CA ILE A 164 0.35 2.62 -6.74
C ILE A 164 -0.48 1.42 -7.21
N ALA A 165 -0.55 0.34 -6.43
CA ALA A 165 -1.37 -0.81 -6.77
C ALA A 165 -2.88 -0.47 -6.77
N PRO A 166 -3.46 0.20 -5.77
CA PRO A 166 -4.82 0.71 -5.85
C PRO A 166 -5.10 1.59 -7.07
N LEU A 167 -4.21 2.53 -7.41
CA LEU A 167 -4.33 3.37 -8.61
C LEU A 167 -4.32 2.53 -9.90
N PHE A 168 -3.41 1.56 -10.00
CA PHE A 168 -3.34 0.65 -11.14
C PHE A 168 -4.64 -0.15 -11.31
N TYR A 169 -5.14 -0.75 -10.22
CA TYR A 169 -6.38 -1.53 -10.28
C TYR A 169 -7.62 -0.66 -10.52
N PHE A 170 -7.60 0.59 -10.06
CA PHE A 170 -8.64 1.55 -10.42
C PHE A 170 -8.63 1.85 -11.93
N CYS A 171 -7.46 2.06 -12.53
CA CYS A 171 -7.36 2.30 -13.96
C CYS A 171 -7.87 1.14 -14.82
N VAL A 172 -7.65 -0.10 -14.36
CA VAL A 172 -8.02 -1.29 -15.15
C VAL A 172 -9.49 -1.70 -14.92
N PHE A 173 -9.97 -1.64 -13.67
CA PHE A 173 -11.27 -2.21 -13.29
C PHE A 173 -12.13 -1.28 -12.42
N GLY A 174 -11.73 -0.01 -12.22
CA GLY A 174 -12.47 0.95 -11.37
C GLY A 174 -12.46 0.57 -9.89
N ILE A 175 -13.50 1.00 -9.17
CA ILE A 175 -13.68 0.71 -7.74
C ILE A 175 -13.68 -0.80 -7.42
N PRO A 176 -14.34 -1.67 -8.22
CA PRO A 176 -14.24 -3.12 -7.99
C PRO A 176 -12.82 -3.66 -8.02
N GLY A 177 -11.97 -3.13 -8.92
CA GLY A 177 -10.56 -3.50 -8.98
C GLY A 177 -9.78 -3.07 -7.74
N MET A 178 -9.98 -1.85 -7.26
CA MET A 178 -9.39 -1.38 -6.01
C MET A 178 -9.83 -2.25 -4.82
N LEU A 179 -11.13 -2.56 -4.72
CA LEU A 179 -11.68 -3.41 -3.67
C LEU A 179 -11.09 -4.81 -3.74
N PHE A 180 -11.04 -5.40 -4.94
CA PHE A 180 -10.47 -6.73 -5.17
C PHE A 180 -9.02 -6.81 -4.67
N PHE A 181 -8.17 -5.86 -5.10
CA PHE A 181 -6.79 -5.76 -4.63
C PHE A 181 -6.72 -5.59 -3.11
N LYS A 182 -7.51 -4.66 -2.54
CA LYS A 182 -7.47 -4.36 -1.11
C LYS A 182 -7.90 -5.55 -0.24
N VAL A 183 -8.86 -6.35 -0.71
CA VAL A 183 -9.26 -7.60 -0.02
C VAL A 183 -8.11 -8.59 0.02
N VAL A 184 -7.39 -8.78 -1.10
CA VAL A 184 -6.26 -9.72 -1.18
C VAL A 184 -5.08 -9.23 -0.35
N SER A 185 -4.73 -7.96 -0.44
CA SER A 185 -3.68 -7.33 0.39
C SER A 185 -4.01 -7.41 1.90
N THR A 186 -5.31 -7.28 2.28
CA THR A 186 -5.74 -7.49 3.66
C THR A 186 -5.60 -8.95 4.10
N LEU A 187 -5.88 -9.90 3.20
CA LEU A 187 -5.64 -11.33 3.45
C LEU A 187 -4.17 -11.60 3.73
N ASP A 188 -3.27 -11.13 2.88
CA ASP A 188 -1.83 -11.30 3.09
C ASP A 188 -1.38 -10.68 4.41
N SER A 189 -1.76 -9.44 4.67
CA SER A 189 -1.40 -8.72 5.90
C SER A 189 -1.89 -9.39 7.19
N MET A 190 -3.04 -10.10 7.15
CA MET A 190 -3.63 -10.71 8.36
C MET A 190 -3.30 -12.19 8.52
N VAL A 191 -3.17 -12.94 7.44
CA VAL A 191 -2.98 -14.40 7.48
C VAL A 191 -1.84 -14.92 6.60
N GLY A 192 -1.10 -14.06 5.88
CA GLY A 192 0.01 -14.44 4.99
C GLY A 192 1.31 -14.82 5.71
N TYR A 193 1.33 -14.88 7.04
CA TYR A 193 2.52 -15.17 7.83
C TYR A 193 3.02 -16.61 7.65
N ARG A 194 4.36 -16.78 7.58
CA ARG A 194 5.03 -18.10 7.49
C ARG A 194 5.30 -18.70 8.86
N ASN A 195 4.26 -18.87 9.68
CA ASN A 195 4.30 -19.55 10.96
C ASN A 195 3.40 -20.79 10.95
N GLU A 196 3.49 -21.64 11.97
CA GLU A 196 2.72 -22.88 12.06
C GLU A 196 1.21 -22.70 11.87
N ARG A 197 0.67 -21.56 12.31
CA ARG A 197 -0.76 -21.26 12.22
C ARG A 197 -1.21 -20.95 10.80
N TYR A 198 -0.37 -20.28 9.99
CA TYR A 198 -0.79 -19.64 8.74
C TYR A 198 -0.05 -20.15 7.49
N GLN A 199 1.05 -20.90 7.62
CA GLN A 199 1.86 -21.31 6.47
C GLN A 199 1.07 -22.06 5.40
N ASP A 200 0.07 -22.87 5.78
CA ASP A 200 -0.83 -23.55 4.84
C ASP A 200 -2.13 -22.78 4.61
N PHE A 201 -2.75 -22.30 5.68
CA PHE A 201 -4.03 -21.60 5.60
C PHE A 201 -3.92 -20.24 4.89
N GLY A 202 -2.85 -19.47 5.14
CA GLY A 202 -2.60 -18.18 4.49
C GLY A 202 -1.95 -18.27 3.11
N TRP A 203 -1.48 -19.47 2.70
CA TRP A 203 -0.73 -19.66 1.47
C TRP A 203 -1.40 -19.08 0.23
N CYS A 204 -2.70 -19.31 0.06
CA CYS A 204 -3.42 -18.84 -1.12
C CYS A 204 -3.49 -17.31 -1.16
N GLY A 205 -3.81 -16.66 -0.04
CA GLY A 205 -3.85 -15.19 0.07
C GLY A 205 -2.50 -14.56 -0.24
N ALA A 206 -1.43 -15.07 0.37
CA ALA A 206 -0.07 -14.57 0.16
C ALA A 206 0.40 -14.72 -1.31
N ARG A 207 0.14 -15.88 -1.95
CA ARG A 207 0.50 -16.08 -3.35
C ARG A 207 -0.33 -15.24 -4.30
N PHE A 208 -1.56 -14.99 -3.94
CA PHE A 208 -2.44 -14.17 -4.76
C PHE A 208 -2.05 -12.69 -4.66
N ASP A 209 -1.67 -12.23 -3.47
CA ASP A 209 -1.09 -10.90 -3.29
C ASP A 209 0.23 -10.73 -4.07
N ASP A 210 1.14 -11.71 -3.97
CA ASP A 210 2.38 -11.75 -4.76
C ASP A 210 2.10 -11.56 -6.27
N LEU A 211 1.06 -12.23 -6.80
CA LEU A 211 0.67 -12.13 -8.20
C LEU A 211 0.07 -10.77 -8.55
N LEU A 212 -0.84 -10.27 -7.73
CA LEU A 212 -1.51 -8.98 -7.98
C LEU A 212 -0.54 -7.80 -7.85
N SER A 213 0.40 -7.86 -6.95
CA SER A 213 1.42 -6.82 -6.75
C SER A 213 2.55 -6.89 -7.79
N TRP A 214 2.58 -7.91 -8.67
CA TRP A 214 3.70 -8.11 -9.61
C TRP A 214 3.87 -6.94 -10.60
N ILE A 215 2.82 -6.49 -11.27
CA ILE A 215 2.87 -5.32 -12.17
C ILE A 215 3.03 -4.02 -11.36
N PRO A 216 2.20 -3.76 -10.34
CA PRO A 216 2.32 -2.54 -9.53
C PRO A 216 3.73 -2.30 -8.96
N ALA A 217 4.41 -3.32 -8.48
CA ALA A 217 5.76 -3.18 -7.94
C ALA A 217 6.79 -2.68 -8.98
N ARG A 218 6.68 -3.13 -10.22
CA ARG A 218 7.54 -2.65 -11.33
C ARG A 218 7.17 -1.23 -11.76
N LEU A 219 5.88 -0.90 -11.74
CA LEU A 219 5.43 0.47 -11.93
C LEU A 219 5.94 1.39 -10.82
N SER A 220 5.92 0.93 -9.56
CA SER A 220 6.48 1.67 -8.43
C SER A 220 7.97 1.98 -8.62
N TRP A 221 8.77 0.99 -9.06
CA TRP A 221 10.17 1.20 -9.40
C TRP A 221 10.37 2.28 -10.47
N LEU A 222 9.57 2.24 -11.56
CA LEU A 222 9.68 3.24 -12.64
C LEU A 222 9.23 4.62 -12.18
N LEU A 223 8.11 4.71 -11.46
CA LEU A 223 7.56 5.97 -10.95
C LEU A 223 8.49 6.60 -9.90
N LEU A 224 9.01 5.81 -8.97
CA LEU A 224 10.02 6.24 -8.00
C LEU A 224 11.28 6.74 -8.73
N SER A 225 11.81 5.98 -9.69
CA SER A 225 13.01 6.39 -10.42
C SER A 225 12.80 7.70 -11.20
N GLY A 226 11.63 7.85 -11.84
CA GLY A 226 11.23 9.09 -12.51
C GLY A 226 11.09 10.28 -11.57
N SER A 227 10.42 10.11 -10.44
CA SER A 227 10.24 11.15 -9.42
C SER A 227 11.57 11.55 -8.78
N ALA A 228 12.47 10.59 -8.53
CA ALA A 228 13.81 10.86 -8.01
C ALA A 228 14.67 11.69 -9.00
N ALA A 229 14.43 11.56 -10.30
CA ALA A 229 15.12 12.38 -11.30
C ALA A 229 14.64 13.84 -11.32
N LEU A 230 13.42 14.11 -10.81
CA LEU A 230 12.82 15.44 -10.80
C LEU A 230 13.07 16.19 -9.47
N LEU A 231 13.36 15.47 -8.41
CA LEU A 231 13.50 16.07 -7.07
C LEU A 231 14.95 16.38 -6.71
N PRO A 232 15.24 17.60 -6.23
CA PRO A 232 16.58 17.94 -5.75
C PRO A 232 16.96 17.09 -4.53
N GLY A 233 18.22 16.69 -4.48
CA GLY A 233 18.76 15.86 -3.39
C GLY A 233 18.58 14.35 -3.59
N LEU A 234 17.84 13.90 -4.61
CA LEU A 234 17.68 12.50 -4.99
C LEU A 234 18.45 12.16 -6.27
N SER A 235 18.66 10.86 -6.50
CA SER A 235 19.35 10.36 -7.69
C SER A 235 18.47 9.36 -8.45
N GLY A 236 17.80 9.82 -9.51
CA GLY A 236 17.00 8.94 -10.39
C GLY A 236 17.83 7.83 -11.03
N LYS A 237 19.07 8.11 -11.44
CA LYS A 237 19.97 7.09 -12.00
C LYS A 237 20.29 5.98 -10.98
N ASN A 238 20.62 6.35 -9.74
CA ASN A 238 20.90 5.36 -8.70
C ASN A 238 19.63 4.63 -8.28
N ALA A 239 18.50 5.33 -8.17
CA ALA A 239 17.19 4.74 -7.92
C ALA A 239 16.90 3.60 -8.90
N PHE A 240 16.98 3.89 -10.19
CA PHE A 240 16.74 2.91 -11.25
C PHE A 240 17.74 1.74 -11.18
N LYS A 241 19.05 2.04 -11.05
CA LYS A 241 20.11 1.03 -11.01
C LYS A 241 19.99 0.09 -9.80
N VAL A 242 19.88 0.66 -8.59
CA VAL A 242 19.82 -0.12 -7.34
C VAL A 242 18.50 -0.89 -7.28
N GLY A 243 17.38 -0.27 -7.66
CA GLY A 243 16.09 -0.96 -7.76
C GLY A 243 16.17 -2.21 -8.64
N TRP A 244 16.81 -2.12 -9.81
CA TRP A 244 17.00 -3.26 -10.70
C TRP A 244 18.00 -4.30 -10.18
N GLN A 245 19.04 -3.90 -9.47
CA GLN A 245 20.09 -4.82 -8.97
C GLN A 245 19.67 -5.57 -7.72
N ASP A 246 18.91 -4.90 -6.83
CA ASP A 246 18.68 -5.39 -5.47
C ASP A 246 17.25 -5.90 -5.22
N TYR A 247 16.30 -5.75 -6.16
CA TYR A 247 14.91 -6.15 -5.94
C TYR A 247 14.72 -7.59 -5.47
N SER A 248 15.60 -8.49 -5.88
CA SER A 248 15.50 -9.92 -5.57
C SER A 248 16.16 -10.33 -4.25
N LYS A 249 16.77 -9.40 -3.52
CA LYS A 249 17.38 -9.68 -2.22
C LYS A 249 16.34 -9.94 -1.13
N LEU A 250 15.11 -9.43 -1.29
CA LEU A 250 14.04 -9.66 -0.34
C LEU A 250 13.30 -10.97 -0.61
N PRO A 251 12.73 -11.61 0.44
CA PRO A 251 11.92 -12.82 0.29
C PRO A 251 10.62 -12.60 -0.50
N SER A 252 10.07 -11.37 -0.49
CA SER A 252 8.93 -10.97 -1.31
C SER A 252 9.39 -10.67 -2.74
N PRO A 253 8.70 -11.17 -3.78
CA PRO A 253 9.04 -10.87 -5.17
C PRO A 253 8.73 -9.42 -5.57
N ASN A 254 8.08 -8.66 -4.70
CA ASN A 254 7.53 -7.34 -4.98
C ASN A 254 8.13 -6.21 -4.12
N ALA A 255 8.26 -6.38 -2.81
CA ALA A 255 8.70 -5.34 -1.88
C ALA A 255 10.09 -4.76 -2.25
N GLY A 256 11.01 -5.61 -2.70
CA GLY A 256 12.35 -5.17 -3.08
C GLY A 256 12.40 -4.14 -4.20
N TRP A 257 11.41 -4.09 -5.09
CA TRP A 257 11.39 -3.10 -6.16
C TRP A 257 11.30 -1.67 -5.62
N SER A 258 10.39 -1.40 -4.70
CA SER A 258 10.22 -0.07 -4.11
C SER A 258 11.29 0.25 -3.08
N GLU A 259 11.64 -0.69 -2.19
CA GLU A 259 12.62 -0.47 -1.14
C GLU A 259 14.04 -0.26 -1.69
N ALA A 260 14.50 -1.10 -2.62
CA ALA A 260 15.82 -0.92 -3.24
C ALA A 260 15.88 0.38 -4.06
N THR A 261 14.77 0.78 -4.70
CA THR A 261 14.70 2.05 -5.42
C THR A 261 14.84 3.24 -4.46
N ALA A 262 14.17 3.19 -3.31
CA ALA A 262 14.29 4.23 -2.29
C ALA A 262 15.72 4.29 -1.72
N ALA A 263 16.35 3.14 -1.45
CA ALA A 263 17.75 3.08 -1.01
C ALA A 263 18.68 3.78 -2.01
N GLY A 264 18.56 3.45 -3.30
CA GLY A 264 19.37 4.05 -4.36
C GLY A 264 19.10 5.55 -4.56
N ALA A 265 17.83 5.98 -4.46
CA ALA A 265 17.44 7.38 -4.58
C ALA A 265 18.06 8.25 -3.49
N LEU A 266 17.97 7.80 -2.25
CA LEU A 266 18.41 8.50 -1.04
C LEU A 266 19.91 8.31 -0.74
N LYS A 267 20.57 7.36 -1.42
CA LYS A 267 21.95 6.93 -1.16
C LYS A 267 22.17 6.53 0.30
N ILE A 268 21.26 5.68 0.79
CA ILE A 268 21.33 5.07 2.11
C ILE A 268 21.15 3.55 1.99
N LYS A 269 21.74 2.79 2.90
CA LYS A 269 21.48 1.37 3.01
C LYS A 269 20.18 1.16 3.78
N LEU A 270 19.31 0.31 3.26
CA LEU A 270 18.06 -0.11 3.89
C LEU A 270 18.13 -1.59 4.28
N CYS A 271 17.15 -2.07 5.04
CA CYS A 271 17.12 -3.39 5.69
C CYS A 271 18.18 -3.53 6.78
N GLY A 272 19.20 -4.40 6.58
CA GLY A 272 20.17 -4.77 7.62
C GLY A 272 19.60 -5.77 8.61
N PRO A 273 20.15 -5.83 9.84
CA PRO A 273 19.71 -6.81 10.83
C PRO A 273 18.24 -6.58 11.24
N VAL A 274 17.37 -7.56 10.99
CA VAL A 274 15.96 -7.55 11.42
C VAL A 274 15.71 -8.67 12.42
N TRP A 275 15.08 -8.30 13.52
CA TRP A 275 14.73 -9.22 14.62
C TRP A 275 13.24 -9.49 14.64
N ARG A 276 12.88 -10.77 14.85
CA ARG A 276 11.50 -11.23 15.08
C ARG A 276 11.49 -12.25 16.20
N GLU A 277 10.61 -12.06 17.18
CA GLU A 277 10.50 -12.96 18.34
C GLU A 277 11.85 -13.19 19.05
N GLY A 278 12.68 -12.15 19.15
CA GLY A 278 14.00 -12.19 19.78
C GLY A 278 15.09 -12.89 18.98
N LYS A 279 14.83 -13.34 17.74
CA LYS A 279 15.79 -13.99 16.86
C LYS A 279 16.12 -13.10 15.67
N LEU A 280 17.38 -13.18 15.19
CA LEU A 280 17.79 -12.54 13.94
C LEU A 280 17.09 -13.24 12.77
N ALA A 281 16.17 -12.55 12.12
CA ALA A 281 15.40 -13.08 11.00
C ALA A 281 16.21 -13.00 9.70
N HIS A 282 16.92 -11.90 9.48
CA HIS A 282 17.82 -11.71 8.34
C HIS A 282 18.81 -10.56 8.58
N ASP A 283 19.88 -10.54 7.78
CA ASP A 283 20.90 -9.49 7.76
C ASP A 283 21.40 -9.29 6.33
N TYR A 284 20.53 -8.76 5.48
CA TYR A 284 20.88 -8.33 4.12
C TYR A 284 20.61 -6.85 3.94
N TRP A 285 21.37 -6.22 3.04
CA TRP A 285 21.33 -4.80 2.80
C TRP A 285 20.93 -4.49 1.37
N LEU A 286 20.05 -3.48 1.21
CA LEU A 286 19.71 -2.85 -0.06
C LEU A 286 20.51 -1.55 -0.18
N GLY A 287 20.98 -1.23 -1.38
CA GLY A 287 21.77 -0.04 -1.63
C GLY A 287 23.20 -0.35 -2.05
N SER A 288 23.96 0.67 -2.40
CA SER A 288 25.37 0.53 -2.80
C SER A 288 26.26 0.29 -1.58
N PRO A 289 27.41 -0.43 -1.73
CA PRO A 289 28.32 -0.69 -0.60
C PRO A 289 28.80 0.58 0.12
N ASP A 290 29.00 1.66 -0.64
CA ASP A 290 29.50 2.94 -0.12
C ASP A 290 28.40 3.86 0.44
N ASP A 291 27.12 3.45 0.34
CA ASP A 291 26.01 4.23 0.86
C ASP A 291 26.01 4.21 2.39
N ARG A 292 25.51 5.28 2.99
CA ARG A 292 25.44 5.47 4.44
C ARG A 292 24.46 4.47 5.08
N GLU A 293 24.88 3.83 6.16
CA GLU A 293 24.01 3.03 7.00
C GLU A 293 23.16 3.93 7.91
N GLY A 294 21.86 3.66 7.96
CA GLY A 294 20.94 4.41 8.77
C GLY A 294 20.29 5.60 8.06
N ALA A 295 19.13 5.97 8.53
CA ALA A 295 18.39 7.12 8.05
C ALA A 295 18.18 8.15 9.16
N THR A 296 18.35 9.41 8.81
CA THR A 296 18.20 10.57 9.69
C THR A 296 16.79 11.16 9.55
N TYR A 297 16.48 12.13 10.40
CA TYR A 297 15.30 12.98 10.28
C TYR A 297 15.13 13.56 8.86
N THR A 298 16.23 14.08 8.29
CA THR A 298 16.19 14.69 6.96
C THR A 298 15.93 13.67 5.85
N ASP A 299 16.41 12.43 5.99
CA ASP A 299 16.14 11.37 5.02
C ASP A 299 14.67 10.98 5.01
N ILE A 300 14.03 10.87 6.18
CA ILE A 300 12.60 10.55 6.28
C ILE A 300 11.77 11.71 5.71
N GLN A 301 12.13 12.96 5.96
CA GLN A 301 11.46 14.10 5.35
C GLN A 301 11.59 14.09 3.83
N LEU A 302 12.78 13.77 3.31
CA LEU A 302 13.01 13.66 1.87
C LEU A 302 12.25 12.48 1.29
N MET A 303 12.19 11.34 1.99
CA MET A 303 11.36 10.19 1.61
C MET A 303 9.88 10.56 1.53
N ASN A 304 9.35 11.33 2.48
CA ASN A 304 7.95 11.78 2.44
C ASN A 304 7.65 12.65 1.21
N LYS A 305 8.55 13.59 0.88
CA LYS A 305 8.42 14.41 -0.35
C LYS A 305 8.51 13.54 -1.59
N PHE A 306 9.38 12.56 -1.57
CA PHE A 306 9.60 11.61 -2.65
C PHE A 306 8.36 10.73 -2.87
N ALA A 307 7.79 10.16 -1.79
CA ALA A 307 6.57 9.38 -1.85
C ALA A 307 5.38 10.21 -2.37
N LEU A 308 5.22 11.45 -1.88
CA LEU A 308 4.18 12.37 -2.37
C LEU A 308 4.35 12.68 -3.86
N ALA A 309 5.56 13.01 -4.32
CA ALA A 309 5.81 13.29 -5.73
C ALA A 309 5.55 12.07 -6.62
N THR A 310 5.93 10.87 -6.15
CA THR A 310 5.68 9.62 -6.85
C THR A 310 4.19 9.31 -6.94
N ALA A 311 3.45 9.51 -5.85
CA ALA A 311 2.00 9.33 -5.82
C ALA A 311 1.28 10.31 -6.74
N LEU A 312 1.69 11.59 -6.74
CA LEU A 312 1.15 12.61 -7.66
C LEU A 312 1.43 12.26 -9.12
N LEU A 313 2.64 11.82 -9.44
CA LEU A 313 3.00 11.37 -10.79
C LEU A 313 2.14 10.17 -11.21
N GLY A 314 1.97 9.19 -10.32
CA GLY A 314 1.11 8.03 -10.56
C GLY A 314 -0.35 8.44 -10.77
N ALA A 315 -0.89 9.33 -9.93
CA ALA A 315 -2.26 9.82 -10.07
C ALA A 315 -2.48 10.63 -11.36
N LEU A 316 -1.51 11.46 -11.75
CA LEU A 316 -1.56 12.23 -13.01
C LEU A 316 -1.55 11.30 -14.22
N ILE A 317 -0.66 10.30 -14.26
CA ILE A 317 -0.62 9.32 -15.35
C ILE A 317 -1.94 8.53 -15.40
N SER A 318 -2.42 8.06 -14.25
CA SER A 318 -3.68 7.33 -14.14
C SER A 318 -4.88 8.17 -14.62
N GLY A 319 -4.98 9.40 -14.15
CA GLY A 319 -6.03 10.34 -14.56
C GLY A 319 -5.97 10.64 -16.06
N SER A 320 -4.78 10.84 -16.62
CA SER A 320 -4.58 11.05 -18.06
C SER A 320 -4.99 9.81 -18.87
N CYS A 321 -4.55 8.63 -18.46
CA CYS A 321 -4.96 7.39 -19.13
C CYS A 321 -6.48 7.22 -19.14
N LEU A 322 -7.15 7.45 -18.01
CA LEU A 322 -8.61 7.36 -17.90
C LEU A 322 -9.31 8.41 -18.77
N TRP A 323 -8.77 9.64 -18.82
CA TRP A 323 -9.38 10.73 -19.59
C TRP A 323 -9.31 10.48 -21.11
N PHE A 324 -8.17 10.00 -21.61
CA PHE A 324 -7.96 9.84 -23.05
C PHE A 324 -8.36 8.44 -23.59
N SER A 325 -8.47 7.43 -22.75
CA SER A 325 -8.82 6.07 -23.21
C SER A 325 -10.27 5.91 -23.62
N GLY A 326 -11.16 6.81 -23.19
CA GLY A 326 -12.62 6.63 -23.32
C GLY A 326 -13.12 5.38 -22.56
N PHE A 327 -12.22 4.72 -21.81
CA PHE A 327 -12.54 3.53 -21.03
C PHE A 327 -13.37 3.96 -19.81
N ILE A 328 -14.61 3.50 -19.79
CA ILE A 328 -15.49 3.64 -18.64
C ILE A 328 -15.42 2.36 -17.84
N PRO A 329 -14.66 2.31 -16.72
CA PRO A 329 -14.61 1.11 -15.88
C PRO A 329 -16.00 0.81 -15.32
N PHE A 330 -16.30 -0.48 -15.16
CA PHE A 330 -17.56 -0.97 -14.57
C PHE A 330 -17.97 -0.16 -13.33
N PHE A 331 -19.24 0.26 -13.27
CA PHE A 331 -19.92 1.13 -12.27
C PHE A 331 -19.91 2.65 -12.55
N SER A 332 -19.86 3.07 -13.79
CA SER A 332 -20.08 4.47 -14.17
C SER A 332 -21.37 4.71 -14.97
N THR A 333 -22.25 3.72 -15.10
CA THR A 333 -23.60 3.86 -15.73
C THR A 333 -24.70 3.61 -14.72
#